data_fee4a771a398c3d73013c192ba2159c3
#
_entry.id   fee4a771a398c3d73013c192ba2159c3
#
_cell.length_a   1.000
_cell.length_b   1.000
_cell.length_c   1.000
_cell.angle_alpha   90.00
_cell.angle_beta   90.00
_cell.angle_gamma   90.00
#
_symmetry.space_group_name_H-M   'P 1'
#
loop_
_entity.id
_entity.type
_entity.pdbx_description
1 polymer ?
#
loop_
_entity_poly.entity_id
_entity_poly.type
_entity_poly.pdbx_seq_one_letter_code
_entity_poly.pdbx_strand_id
1 'polypeptide(L)'
;MTVRRLYYPPPGRAEGLEKGGNGRKEKAMRRVGILTSGGDCQGLNAAIRGVARGLYESFDDIEIYGILDGYRGLIENNARKMKPEDFSGILTLGGTVLGTSRQPFKKMQVIEEDGVDKVSAMLDTIAKRKLDCLVIMGGNGTHKTANLLREQGVKVVTLPKTIDNDLWGTDMTFGFQSAVDVGANVIDYIHTTATSHGRVFIVELMGHKVGWLTLYAGVSAGADIILLPEIPYDIKKVGKAIEQRRRQGKAFSILAVAEGALSKAEAKLSKKELAAARAAESYPSISYRIAKELEPYVGTETRVCVPGHYQRGGPPCPYDRMLATRLGAAAAGLIRDGKFGYMCAVVNEEIVPVPLEEVAGKLKRVPVDSQVIRAARDIGTSFGD
;
A
#
# COMPACT_ATOMS: atom_id res chain seq x y z
N MET A 1 8.15 21.28 -20.19
CA MET A 1 7.79 21.71 -18.82
C MET A 1 8.65 20.96 -17.83
N THR A 2 9.52 21.67 -17.16
CA THR A 2 10.58 21.14 -16.30
C THR A 2 9.97 20.52 -15.05
N VAL A 3 10.10 19.19 -14.89
CA VAL A 3 9.74 18.51 -13.67
C VAL A 3 10.63 19.04 -12.55
N ARG A 4 10.08 19.84 -11.65
CA ARG A 4 10.75 20.18 -10.38
C ARG A 4 10.94 18.87 -9.61
N ARG A 5 12.15 18.32 -9.63
CA ARG A 5 12.62 17.38 -8.62
C ARG A 5 12.39 18.06 -7.28
N LEU A 6 11.59 17.47 -6.42
CA LEU A 6 11.54 17.85 -5.02
C LEU A 6 12.94 17.52 -4.45
N TYR A 7 13.78 18.53 -4.43
CA TYR A 7 15.11 18.46 -3.83
C TYR A 7 14.91 18.58 -2.33
N TYR A 8 14.95 17.45 -1.62
CA TYR A 8 15.19 17.47 -0.18
C TYR A 8 16.70 17.57 0.00
N PRO A 9 17.21 18.59 0.70
CA PRO A 9 18.63 18.67 1.00
C PRO A 9 19.04 17.46 1.85
N PRO A 10 20.27 16.93 1.66
CA PRO A 10 20.76 15.87 2.53
C PRO A 10 20.75 16.35 3.98
N PRO A 11 20.50 15.46 4.96
CA PRO A 11 20.52 15.83 6.37
C PRO A 11 21.89 16.42 6.68
N GLY A 12 21.90 17.69 7.15
CA GLY A 12 23.12 18.36 7.60
C GLY A 12 23.80 17.48 8.65
N ARG A 13 25.13 17.31 8.54
CA ARG A 13 25.92 16.73 9.61
C ARG A 13 25.59 17.45 10.90
N ALA A 14 25.12 16.73 11.90
CA ALA A 14 24.89 17.27 13.23
C ALA A 14 26.22 17.71 13.80
N GLU A 15 26.52 19.00 13.71
CA GLU A 15 27.55 19.66 14.54
C GLU A 15 27.04 19.71 15.96
N GLY A 16 27.98 19.45 16.89
CA GLY A 16 27.79 19.22 18.30
C GLY A 16 26.77 20.13 18.99
N LEU A 17 25.77 19.53 19.60
CA LEU A 17 24.94 20.16 20.61
C LEU A 17 25.63 19.99 21.98
N GLU A 18 26.17 21.08 22.49
CA GLU A 18 26.64 21.23 23.87
C GLU A 18 25.52 20.85 24.86
N LYS A 19 25.92 20.13 25.90
CA LYS A 19 25.09 19.80 27.05
C LYS A 19 24.78 21.06 27.85
N GLY A 20 23.66 21.72 27.54
CA GLY A 20 23.07 22.74 28.38
C GLY A 20 21.98 22.13 29.26
N GLY A 21 22.30 21.91 30.53
CA GLY A 21 21.34 21.43 31.52
C GLY A 21 20.30 22.48 31.88
N ASN A 22 19.01 22.10 31.86
CA ASN A 22 18.06 22.55 32.88
C ASN A 22 16.91 21.53 33.01
N GLY A 23 16.81 20.94 34.19
CA GLY A 23 16.04 19.74 34.46
C GLY A 23 14.53 19.94 34.48
N ARG A 24 13.89 19.55 33.42
CA ARG A 24 12.66 18.73 33.49
C ARG A 24 13.09 17.32 33.21
N LYS A 25 12.98 16.40 34.20
CA LYS A 25 13.08 14.96 33.96
C LYS A 25 11.96 14.62 32.95
N GLU A 26 12.29 14.55 31.66
CA GLU A 26 11.40 13.97 30.68
C GLU A 26 11.04 12.59 31.22
N LYS A 27 9.74 12.33 31.34
CA LYS A 27 9.22 11.02 31.77
C LYS A 27 9.75 9.99 30.79
N ALA A 28 10.60 9.08 31.26
CA ALA A 28 11.17 8.04 30.40
C ALA A 28 10.05 7.34 29.67
N MET A 29 10.19 7.16 28.34
CA MET A 29 9.26 6.40 27.51
C MET A 29 9.17 4.98 28.07
N ARG A 30 7.96 4.50 28.42
CA ARG A 30 7.77 3.19 29.05
C ARG A 30 6.83 2.28 28.27
N ARG A 31 5.83 2.82 27.58
CA ARG A 31 4.77 2.03 26.95
C ARG A 31 4.48 2.46 25.54
N VAL A 32 4.74 1.56 24.59
CA VAL A 32 4.49 1.80 23.17
C VAL A 32 3.38 0.87 22.69
N GLY A 33 2.32 1.43 22.10
CA GLY A 33 1.28 0.69 21.40
C GLY A 33 1.66 0.44 19.95
N ILE A 34 1.46 -0.78 19.44
CA ILE A 34 1.65 -1.11 18.02
C ILE A 34 0.34 -1.61 17.46
N LEU A 35 -0.10 -1.08 16.34
CA LEU A 35 -1.28 -1.55 15.62
C LEU A 35 -1.08 -1.63 14.11
N THR A 36 -1.82 -2.55 13.49
CA THR A 36 -1.91 -2.72 12.04
C THR A 36 -3.34 -2.47 11.59
N SER A 37 -3.55 -1.61 10.59
CA SER A 37 -4.90 -1.19 10.18
C SER A 37 -5.10 -1.23 8.67
N GLY A 38 -6.34 -1.48 8.25
CA GLY A 38 -6.74 -1.60 6.85
C GLY A 38 -6.55 -3.01 6.29
N GLY A 39 -6.46 -3.15 4.96
CA GLY A 39 -6.14 -4.44 4.35
C GLY A 39 -4.75 -4.92 4.78
N ASP A 40 -4.62 -6.21 5.05
CA ASP A 40 -3.32 -6.83 5.34
C ASP A 40 -2.44 -6.91 4.09
N CYS A 41 -1.17 -7.16 4.30
CA CYS A 41 -0.21 -7.50 3.26
C CYS A 41 0.99 -8.21 3.85
N GLN A 42 1.81 -8.75 2.98
CA GLN A 42 3.10 -9.34 3.34
C GLN A 42 4.02 -8.26 3.96
N GLY A 43 4.82 -8.65 4.96
CA GLY A 43 5.79 -7.77 5.62
C GLY A 43 5.31 -7.08 6.90
N LEU A 44 4.01 -7.14 7.24
CA LEU A 44 3.50 -6.55 8.49
C LEU A 44 4.21 -7.12 9.72
N ASN A 45 4.36 -8.44 9.81
CA ASN A 45 5.04 -9.08 10.93
C ASN A 45 6.53 -8.75 10.99
N ALA A 46 7.19 -8.60 9.83
CA ALA A 46 8.57 -8.14 9.75
C ALA A 46 8.72 -6.71 10.30
N ALA A 47 7.77 -5.81 9.98
CA ALA A 47 7.74 -4.44 10.50
C ALA A 47 7.49 -4.41 12.01
N ILE A 48 6.49 -5.16 12.51
CA ILE A 48 6.21 -5.31 13.95
C ILE A 48 7.47 -5.76 14.70
N ARG A 49 8.13 -6.80 14.18
CA ARG A 49 9.39 -7.32 14.74
C ARG A 49 10.49 -6.26 14.70
N GLY A 50 10.63 -5.51 13.61
CA GLY A 50 11.62 -4.45 13.46
C GLY A 50 11.43 -3.34 14.49
N VAL A 51 10.20 -2.88 14.70
CA VAL A 51 9.83 -1.91 15.74
C VAL A 51 10.18 -2.46 17.13
N ALA A 52 9.70 -3.67 17.45
CA ALA A 52 9.87 -4.22 18.78
C ALA A 52 11.35 -4.41 19.15
N ARG A 53 12.14 -5.00 18.25
CA ARG A 53 13.58 -5.17 18.48
C ARG A 53 14.32 -3.85 18.62
N GLY A 54 14.01 -2.88 17.73
CA GLY A 54 14.61 -1.55 17.83
C GLY A 54 14.28 -0.83 19.14
N LEU A 55 13.07 -1.03 19.68
CA LEU A 55 12.67 -0.48 20.97
C LEU A 55 13.40 -1.17 22.13
N TYR A 56 13.51 -2.51 22.15
CA TYR A 56 14.24 -3.24 23.19
C TYR A 56 15.73 -2.90 23.19
N GLU A 57 16.34 -2.65 22.04
CA GLU A 57 17.75 -2.21 21.96
C GLU A 57 17.95 -0.73 22.37
N SER A 58 16.89 0.08 22.31
CA SER A 58 16.97 1.50 22.60
C SER A 58 16.61 1.89 24.03
N PHE A 59 15.91 1.01 24.77
CA PHE A 59 15.37 1.31 26.10
C PHE A 59 15.47 0.09 27.03
N ASP A 60 16.01 0.31 28.23
CA ASP A 60 16.17 -0.75 29.24
C ASP A 60 14.85 -1.20 29.86
N ASP A 61 13.87 -0.31 29.98
CA ASP A 61 12.56 -0.57 30.60
C ASP A 61 11.43 -0.11 29.68
N ILE A 62 11.12 -0.95 28.69
CA ILE A 62 10.06 -0.69 27.71
C ILE A 62 9.00 -1.80 27.73
N GLU A 63 7.75 -1.42 27.74
CA GLU A 63 6.61 -2.31 27.57
C GLU A 63 5.98 -2.08 26.20
N ILE A 64 5.80 -3.14 25.43
CA ILE A 64 5.12 -3.09 24.14
C ILE A 64 3.73 -3.67 24.27
N TYR A 65 2.72 -2.92 23.82
CA TYR A 65 1.33 -3.35 23.75
C TYR A 65 0.92 -3.56 22.30
N GLY A 66 0.56 -4.79 21.94
CA GLY A 66 -0.09 -5.09 20.67
C GLY A 66 -1.58 -4.75 20.75
N ILE A 67 -2.04 -3.82 19.94
CA ILE A 67 -3.45 -3.47 19.83
C ILE A 67 -4.05 -4.36 18.76
N LEU A 68 -5.00 -5.21 19.15
CA LEU A 68 -5.58 -6.22 18.28
C LEU A 68 -6.62 -5.59 17.35
N ASP A 69 -6.72 -6.11 16.12
CA ASP A 69 -7.67 -5.66 15.11
C ASP A 69 -7.62 -4.15 14.77
N GLY A 70 -6.44 -3.55 14.88
CA GLY A 70 -6.19 -2.18 14.45
C GLY A 70 -6.94 -1.11 15.24
N TYR A 71 -7.52 -0.13 14.56
CA TYR A 71 -8.27 0.93 15.24
C TYR A 71 -9.51 0.44 15.96
N ARG A 72 -10.12 -0.68 15.53
CA ARG A 72 -11.23 -1.28 16.29
C ARG A 72 -10.78 -1.65 17.70
N GLY A 73 -9.65 -2.33 17.81
CA GLY A 73 -9.13 -2.68 19.14
C GLY A 73 -8.70 -1.46 19.97
N LEU A 74 -8.26 -0.38 19.33
CA LEU A 74 -7.98 0.87 20.06
C LEU A 74 -9.28 1.52 20.57
N ILE A 75 -10.38 1.45 19.82
CA ILE A 75 -11.71 1.92 20.23
C ILE A 75 -12.27 1.05 21.38
N GLU A 76 -12.15 -0.28 21.26
CA GLU A 76 -12.74 -1.25 22.18
C GLU A 76 -11.84 -1.58 23.38
N ASN A 77 -10.67 -0.94 23.53
CA ASN A 77 -9.66 -1.23 24.55
C ASN A 77 -9.14 -2.68 24.51
N ASN A 78 -9.07 -3.26 23.29
CA ASN A 78 -8.55 -4.60 23.06
C ASN A 78 -7.05 -4.55 22.75
N ALA A 79 -6.23 -4.58 23.79
CA ALA A 79 -4.78 -4.56 23.71
C ALA A 79 -4.16 -5.52 24.71
N ARG A 80 -3.06 -6.20 24.33
CA ARG A 80 -2.31 -7.09 25.21
C ARG A 80 -0.86 -6.64 25.32
N LYS A 81 -0.27 -6.83 26.51
CA LYS A 81 1.18 -6.68 26.68
C LYS A 81 1.87 -7.81 25.93
N MET A 82 2.83 -7.42 25.08
CA MET A 82 3.64 -8.36 24.30
C MET A 82 4.94 -8.68 25.05
N LYS A 83 5.40 -9.92 24.91
CA LYS A 83 6.68 -10.37 25.43
C LYS A 83 7.73 -10.44 24.29
N PRO A 84 9.03 -10.38 24.57
CA PRO A 84 10.07 -10.51 23.54
C PRO A 84 9.92 -11.76 22.66
N GLU A 85 9.43 -12.86 23.23
CA GLU A 85 9.19 -14.13 22.54
C GLU A 85 8.09 -14.03 21.48
N ASP A 86 7.08 -13.16 21.67
CA ASP A 86 5.98 -12.94 20.71
C ASP A 86 6.48 -12.39 19.36
N PHE A 87 7.68 -11.80 19.33
CA PHE A 87 8.32 -11.27 18.13
C PHE A 87 9.33 -12.23 17.51
N SER A 88 9.49 -13.42 18.07
CA SER A 88 10.38 -14.46 17.53
C SER A 88 9.66 -15.24 16.43
N GLY A 89 10.40 -15.62 15.37
CA GLY A 89 9.87 -16.46 14.29
C GLY A 89 8.86 -15.79 13.34
N ILE A 90 8.45 -14.53 13.57
CA ILE A 90 7.41 -13.89 12.76
C ILE A 90 7.91 -13.17 11.49
N LEU A 91 9.23 -13.08 11.29
CA LEU A 91 9.83 -12.35 10.15
C LEU A 91 9.30 -12.81 8.78
N THR A 92 9.09 -14.10 8.63
CA THR A 92 8.70 -14.74 7.36
C THR A 92 7.20 -15.02 7.25
N LEU A 93 6.44 -14.70 8.30
CA LEU A 93 5.00 -14.95 8.31
C LEU A 93 4.25 -13.87 7.56
N GLY A 94 3.33 -14.29 6.69
CA GLY A 94 2.36 -13.39 6.05
C GLY A 94 1.26 -12.95 7.02
N GLY A 95 0.40 -12.05 6.57
CA GLY A 95 -0.65 -11.46 7.40
C GLY A 95 -0.10 -10.65 8.57
N THR A 96 -0.84 -10.60 9.68
CA THR A 96 -0.46 -9.86 10.89
C THR A 96 -0.82 -10.62 12.16
N VAL A 97 0.14 -10.77 13.08
CA VAL A 97 -0.08 -11.40 14.40
C VAL A 97 -0.95 -10.57 15.34
N LEU A 98 -1.22 -9.31 14.99
CA LEU A 98 -2.09 -8.40 15.74
C LEU A 98 -3.53 -8.37 15.19
N GLY A 99 -3.81 -9.02 14.06
CA GLY A 99 -5.06 -8.84 13.35
C GLY A 99 -5.21 -7.43 12.79
N THR A 100 -6.23 -7.21 11.98
CA THR A 100 -6.50 -5.91 11.36
C THR A 100 -8.00 -5.74 11.11
N SER A 101 -8.45 -4.49 11.05
CA SER A 101 -9.81 -4.15 10.65
C SER A 101 -9.84 -2.93 9.74
N ARG A 102 -10.91 -2.81 8.95
CA ARG A 102 -11.17 -1.60 8.15
C ARG A 102 -12.09 -0.69 8.93
N GLN A 103 -11.56 0.45 9.38
CA GLN A 103 -12.33 1.55 9.96
C GLN A 103 -12.23 2.75 9.00
N PRO A 104 -13.30 3.05 8.21
CA PRO A 104 -13.26 4.13 7.24
C PRO A 104 -13.05 5.48 7.92
N PHE A 105 -12.05 6.26 7.47
CA PHE A 105 -11.77 7.58 8.05
C PHE A 105 -13.00 8.50 8.10
N LYS A 106 -13.87 8.46 7.08
CA LYS A 106 -15.10 9.26 7.05
C LYS A 106 -16.06 9.01 8.22
N LYS A 107 -15.95 7.82 8.86
CA LYS A 107 -16.78 7.40 9.98
C LYS A 107 -16.11 7.60 11.34
N MET A 108 -14.85 8.06 11.38
CA MET A 108 -14.10 8.19 12.64
C MET A 108 -14.66 9.28 13.57
N GLN A 109 -15.17 10.37 12.99
CA GLN A 109 -15.75 11.49 13.73
C GLN A 109 -17.29 11.48 13.70
N VAL A 110 -17.89 10.38 13.24
CA VAL A 110 -19.34 10.22 13.19
C VAL A 110 -19.77 9.27 14.31
N ILE A 111 -20.63 9.75 15.18
CA ILE A 111 -21.32 8.91 16.17
C ILE A 111 -22.40 8.14 15.39
N GLU A 112 -22.26 6.83 15.31
CA GLU A 112 -23.21 5.93 14.65
C GLU A 112 -24.30 5.49 15.65
N GLU A 113 -25.18 4.58 15.26
CA GLU A 113 -26.31 4.11 16.10
C GLU A 113 -25.88 3.49 17.44
N ASP A 114 -24.63 3.02 17.52
CA ASP A 114 -24.01 2.49 18.75
C ASP A 114 -23.68 3.58 19.79
N GLY A 115 -23.83 4.85 19.44
CA GLY A 115 -23.56 6.00 20.31
C GLY A 115 -22.10 6.22 20.67
N VAL A 116 -21.15 5.51 20.01
CA VAL A 116 -19.74 5.56 20.34
C VAL A 116 -19.04 6.75 19.65
N ASP A 117 -18.48 7.66 20.43
CA ASP A 117 -17.44 8.60 19.97
C ASP A 117 -16.11 7.84 19.86
N LYS A 118 -15.77 7.43 18.64
CA LYS A 118 -14.61 6.61 18.36
C LYS A 118 -13.30 7.31 18.72
N VAL A 119 -13.22 8.63 18.52
CA VAL A 119 -12.01 9.41 18.84
C VAL A 119 -11.81 9.45 20.35
N SER A 120 -12.84 9.81 21.11
CA SER A 120 -12.80 9.81 22.59
C SER A 120 -12.47 8.41 23.13
N ALA A 121 -13.08 7.35 22.59
CA ALA A 121 -12.80 5.98 23.00
C ALA A 121 -11.33 5.55 22.76
N MET A 122 -10.73 5.99 21.64
CA MET A 122 -9.30 5.74 21.38
C MET A 122 -8.42 6.50 22.39
N LEU A 123 -8.72 7.75 22.69
CA LEU A 123 -7.98 8.56 23.69
C LEU A 123 -8.10 7.95 25.09
N ASP A 124 -9.29 7.48 25.46
CA ASP A 124 -9.53 6.79 26.74
C ASP A 124 -8.70 5.51 26.85
N THR A 125 -8.61 4.72 25.77
CA THR A 125 -7.78 3.51 25.75
C THR A 125 -6.31 3.85 25.94
N ILE A 126 -5.81 4.88 25.23
CA ILE A 126 -4.42 5.35 25.37
C ILE A 126 -4.15 5.76 26.83
N ALA A 127 -5.07 6.52 27.43
CA ALA A 127 -4.95 6.96 28.83
C ALA A 127 -5.03 5.78 29.82
N LYS A 128 -6.02 4.89 29.69
CA LYS A 128 -6.21 3.71 30.57
C LYS A 128 -5.01 2.77 30.52
N ARG A 129 -4.44 2.53 29.32
CA ARG A 129 -3.25 1.69 29.14
C ARG A 129 -1.96 2.42 29.44
N LYS A 130 -2.01 3.73 29.65
CA LYS A 130 -0.87 4.62 29.87
C LYS A 130 0.15 4.51 28.73
N LEU A 131 -0.34 4.48 27.48
CA LEU A 131 0.52 4.42 26.30
C LEU A 131 1.17 5.78 26.08
N ASP A 132 2.49 5.83 26.00
CA ASP A 132 3.25 7.07 25.78
C ASP A 132 3.25 7.45 24.28
N CYS A 133 3.20 6.46 23.38
CA CYS A 133 3.05 6.70 21.95
C CYS A 133 2.46 5.48 21.22
N LEU A 134 2.10 5.69 19.95
CA LEU A 134 1.61 4.65 19.04
C LEU A 134 2.52 4.53 17.82
N VAL A 135 2.81 3.27 17.42
CA VAL A 135 3.32 2.93 16.08
C VAL A 135 2.17 2.34 15.27
N ILE A 136 1.86 2.98 14.15
CA ILE A 136 0.68 2.68 13.34
C ILE A 136 1.11 2.29 11.94
N MET A 137 0.71 1.09 11.50
CA MET A 137 1.03 0.55 10.18
C MET A 137 -0.22 0.49 9.31
N GLY A 138 -0.22 1.16 8.17
CA GLY A 138 -1.41 1.14 7.31
C GLY A 138 -1.29 1.92 6.01
N GLY A 139 -2.41 1.96 5.27
CA GLY A 139 -2.55 2.70 4.03
C GLY A 139 -3.04 4.13 4.24
N ASN A 140 -3.50 4.78 3.17
CA ASN A 140 -3.90 6.19 3.16
C ASN A 140 -4.97 6.54 4.21
N GLY A 141 -6.02 5.70 4.36
CA GLY A 141 -7.06 5.91 5.38
C GLY A 141 -6.50 5.84 6.79
N THR A 142 -5.56 4.94 7.05
CA THR A 142 -4.89 4.76 8.33
C THR A 142 -4.05 5.99 8.70
N HIS A 143 -3.30 6.55 7.72
CA HIS A 143 -2.52 7.77 7.95
C HIS A 143 -3.39 8.99 8.23
N LYS A 144 -4.59 9.09 7.64
CA LYS A 144 -5.56 10.14 7.99
C LYS A 144 -6.01 10.04 9.44
N THR A 145 -6.33 8.83 9.91
CA THR A 145 -6.72 8.63 11.31
C THR A 145 -5.54 8.84 12.26
N ALA A 146 -4.32 8.43 11.88
CA ALA A 146 -3.12 8.71 12.65
C ALA A 146 -2.85 10.23 12.78
N ASN A 147 -3.06 10.99 11.69
CA ASN A 147 -2.94 12.44 11.73
C ASN A 147 -4.02 13.09 12.60
N LEU A 148 -5.26 12.60 12.57
CA LEU A 148 -6.32 13.03 13.46
C LEU A 148 -5.94 12.81 14.93
N LEU A 149 -5.38 11.65 15.30
CA LEU A 149 -4.89 11.39 16.66
C LEU A 149 -3.72 12.31 17.02
N ARG A 150 -2.82 12.59 16.08
CA ARG A 150 -1.73 13.57 16.28
C ARG A 150 -2.29 14.98 16.62
N GLU A 151 -3.32 15.41 15.91
CA GLU A 151 -4.00 16.69 16.16
C GLU A 151 -4.68 16.73 17.54
N GLN A 152 -5.05 15.58 18.11
CA GLN A 152 -5.53 15.42 19.48
C GLN A 152 -4.40 15.30 20.52
N GLY A 153 -3.14 15.51 20.14
CA GLY A 153 -1.97 15.48 21.02
C GLY A 153 -1.37 14.10 21.25
N VAL A 154 -1.84 13.06 20.54
CA VAL A 154 -1.23 11.71 20.65
C VAL A 154 0.10 11.67 19.92
N LYS A 155 1.12 11.15 20.58
CA LYS A 155 2.43 10.89 19.98
C LYS A 155 2.33 9.68 19.06
N VAL A 156 2.50 9.87 17.74
CA VAL A 156 2.37 8.82 16.72
C VAL A 156 3.59 8.77 15.82
N VAL A 157 3.98 7.57 15.43
CA VAL A 157 4.90 7.29 14.32
C VAL A 157 4.20 6.29 13.40
N THR A 158 4.29 6.48 12.08
CA THR A 158 3.61 5.59 11.14
C THR A 158 4.55 4.94 10.15
N LEU A 159 4.14 3.76 9.64
CA LEU A 159 4.85 3.01 8.60
C LEU A 159 3.95 2.83 7.37
N PRO A 160 4.52 3.00 6.15
CA PRO A 160 3.78 2.95 4.88
C PRO A 160 3.49 1.49 4.48
N LYS A 161 2.30 1.00 4.79
CA LYS A 161 1.84 -0.36 4.55
C LYS A 161 0.72 -0.39 3.52
N THR A 162 0.99 -0.82 2.30
CA THR A 162 -0.01 -1.13 1.28
C THR A 162 0.63 -1.88 0.11
N ILE A 163 -0.15 -2.75 -0.54
CA ILE A 163 0.25 -3.39 -1.80
C ILE A 163 0.08 -2.45 -3.00
N ASP A 164 -0.63 -1.33 -2.84
CA ASP A 164 -0.99 -0.42 -3.93
C ASP A 164 0.13 0.58 -4.26
N ASN A 165 1.12 0.75 -3.38
CA ASN A 165 2.19 1.75 -3.46
C ASN A 165 1.67 3.19 -3.70
N ASP A 166 0.51 3.51 -3.14
CA ASP A 166 -0.27 4.72 -3.41
C ASP A 166 -0.07 5.85 -2.37
N LEU A 167 0.80 5.65 -1.37
CA LEU A 167 1.05 6.64 -0.32
C LEU A 167 1.99 7.74 -0.82
N TRP A 168 1.56 8.98 -0.61
CA TRP A 168 2.38 10.15 -0.89
C TRP A 168 3.55 10.26 0.09
N GLY A 169 4.67 10.81 -0.38
CA GLY A 169 5.85 11.08 0.44
C GLY A 169 6.77 9.87 0.64
N THR A 170 6.49 8.74 0.01
CA THR A 170 7.40 7.57 0.00
C THR A 170 7.52 6.98 -1.40
N ASP A 171 8.72 6.58 -1.77
CA ASP A 171 8.96 5.90 -3.05
C ASP A 171 8.40 4.47 -3.04
N MET A 172 8.46 3.81 -1.87
CA MET A 172 8.09 2.41 -1.73
C MET A 172 7.29 2.17 -0.45
N THR A 173 6.25 1.34 -0.55
CA THR A 173 5.50 0.79 0.58
C THR A 173 5.81 -0.68 0.74
N PHE A 174 5.93 -1.19 1.98
CA PHE A 174 6.11 -2.62 2.15
C PHE A 174 4.81 -3.39 1.91
N GLY A 175 4.95 -4.59 1.37
CA GLY A 175 3.88 -5.43 0.83
C GLY A 175 3.69 -5.27 -0.69
N PHE A 176 4.17 -4.18 -1.28
CA PHE A 176 4.05 -3.92 -2.70
C PHE A 176 4.87 -4.91 -3.54
N GLN A 177 6.16 -5.10 -3.24
CA GLN A 177 7.02 -6.00 -4.02
C GLN A 177 6.57 -7.46 -3.92
N SER A 178 6.11 -7.89 -2.75
CA SER A 178 5.53 -9.24 -2.60
C SER A 178 4.25 -9.42 -3.43
N ALA A 179 3.41 -8.39 -3.50
CA ALA A 179 2.21 -8.44 -4.33
C ALA A 179 2.53 -8.40 -5.83
N VAL A 180 3.57 -7.65 -6.23
CA VAL A 180 4.12 -7.67 -7.61
C VAL A 180 4.59 -9.07 -7.98
N ASP A 181 5.35 -9.72 -7.09
CA ASP A 181 5.85 -11.08 -7.28
C ASP A 181 4.71 -12.08 -7.48
N VAL A 182 3.67 -12.01 -6.62
CA VAL A 182 2.46 -12.84 -6.79
C VAL A 182 1.75 -12.54 -8.11
N GLY A 183 1.59 -11.26 -8.48
CA GLY A 183 0.94 -10.86 -9.73
C GLY A 183 1.71 -11.32 -10.96
N ALA A 184 3.04 -11.20 -10.96
CA ALA A 184 3.91 -11.67 -12.01
C ALA A 184 3.84 -13.19 -12.16
N ASN A 185 3.92 -13.95 -11.06
CA ASN A 185 3.78 -15.40 -11.07
C ASN A 185 2.44 -15.87 -11.66
N VAL A 186 1.34 -15.17 -11.38
CA VAL A 186 0.03 -15.47 -12.00
C VAL A 186 0.10 -15.28 -13.51
N ILE A 187 0.69 -14.19 -14.00
CA ILE A 187 0.83 -13.92 -15.43
C ILE A 187 1.74 -14.99 -16.07
N ASP A 188 2.84 -15.38 -15.44
CA ASP A 188 3.76 -16.42 -15.92
C ASP A 188 3.06 -17.77 -16.09
N TYR A 189 2.21 -18.17 -15.13
CA TYR A 189 1.40 -19.39 -15.27
C TYR A 189 0.39 -19.28 -16.43
N ILE A 190 -0.20 -18.10 -16.63
CA ILE A 190 -1.11 -17.85 -17.76
C ILE A 190 -0.38 -17.92 -19.10
N HIS A 191 0.89 -17.51 -19.19
CA HIS A 191 1.69 -17.61 -20.42
C HIS A 191 1.71 -19.02 -20.99
N THR A 192 1.91 -20.03 -20.15
CA THR A 192 2.02 -21.42 -20.58
C THR A 192 0.72 -21.94 -21.20
N THR A 193 -0.42 -21.65 -20.56
CA THR A 193 -1.73 -22.05 -21.11
C THR A 193 -2.16 -21.19 -22.29
N ALA A 194 -1.81 -19.90 -22.31
CA ALA A 194 -2.09 -19.01 -23.42
C ALA A 194 -1.39 -19.47 -24.69
N THR A 195 -0.12 -19.88 -24.58
CA THR A 195 0.66 -20.45 -25.68
C THR A 195 0.01 -21.73 -26.24
N SER A 196 -0.45 -22.61 -25.36
CA SER A 196 -1.05 -23.89 -25.77
C SER A 196 -2.38 -23.74 -26.51
N HIS A 197 -3.15 -22.70 -26.23
CA HIS A 197 -4.51 -22.53 -26.75
C HIS A 197 -4.67 -21.41 -27.77
N GLY A 198 -3.69 -20.54 -27.97
CA GLY A 198 -3.78 -19.41 -28.89
C GLY A 198 -4.89 -18.41 -28.55
N ARG A 199 -5.10 -18.13 -27.27
CA ARG A 199 -6.21 -17.30 -26.73
C ARG A 199 -5.73 -15.94 -26.26
N VAL A 200 -6.69 -15.04 -26.06
CA VAL A 200 -6.48 -13.78 -25.32
C VAL A 200 -6.80 -14.02 -23.85
N PHE A 201 -5.87 -13.66 -22.98
CA PHE A 201 -6.06 -13.70 -21.53
C PHE A 201 -6.01 -12.30 -20.92
N ILE A 202 -6.92 -12.04 -20.00
CA ILE A 202 -6.96 -10.83 -19.20
C ILE A 202 -6.69 -11.24 -17.75
N VAL A 203 -5.63 -10.69 -17.15
CA VAL A 203 -5.30 -10.88 -15.73
C VAL A 203 -5.60 -9.57 -15.00
N GLU A 204 -6.60 -9.59 -14.12
CA GLU A 204 -6.98 -8.42 -13.33
C GLU A 204 -6.17 -8.37 -12.04
N LEU A 205 -5.50 -7.26 -11.81
CA LEU A 205 -4.66 -7.05 -10.64
C LEU A 205 -5.24 -5.95 -9.74
N MET A 206 -5.05 -6.10 -8.42
CA MET A 206 -5.41 -5.10 -7.44
C MET A 206 -4.59 -3.81 -7.62
N GLY A 207 -4.86 -2.78 -6.85
CA GLY A 207 -4.19 -1.48 -6.91
C GLY A 207 -5.15 -0.32 -6.63
N HIS A 208 -6.42 -0.63 -6.37
CA HIS A 208 -7.49 0.30 -6.06
C HIS A 208 -7.62 1.44 -7.08
N LYS A 209 -7.01 2.61 -6.84
CA LYS A 209 -7.14 3.82 -7.70
C LYS A 209 -5.89 4.13 -8.50
N VAL A 210 -4.86 3.32 -8.39
CA VAL A 210 -3.56 3.52 -9.02
C VAL A 210 -3.08 2.26 -9.72
N GLY A 211 -2.25 2.41 -10.73
CA GLY A 211 -1.80 1.33 -11.58
C GLY A 211 -0.44 0.74 -11.22
N TRP A 212 0.18 1.11 -10.09
CA TRP A 212 1.53 0.68 -9.75
C TRP A 212 1.72 -0.84 -9.79
N LEU A 213 0.82 -1.58 -9.11
CA LEU A 213 0.91 -3.03 -9.01
C LEU A 213 0.79 -3.68 -10.39
N THR A 214 -0.19 -3.26 -11.18
CA THR A 214 -0.43 -3.78 -12.52
C THR A 214 0.71 -3.44 -13.48
N LEU A 215 1.25 -2.21 -13.39
CA LEU A 215 2.39 -1.81 -14.21
C LEU A 215 3.62 -2.68 -13.94
N TYR A 216 3.99 -2.83 -12.66
CA TYR A 216 5.18 -3.58 -12.28
C TYR A 216 5.03 -5.08 -12.56
N ALA A 217 3.92 -5.69 -12.18
CA ALA A 217 3.67 -7.10 -12.47
C ALA A 217 3.56 -7.38 -13.97
N GLY A 218 2.84 -6.52 -14.71
CA GLY A 218 2.67 -6.66 -16.16
C GLY A 218 3.98 -6.53 -16.93
N VAL A 219 4.83 -5.57 -16.58
CA VAL A 219 6.15 -5.41 -17.21
C VAL A 219 7.07 -6.56 -16.83
N SER A 220 7.10 -6.95 -15.54
CA SER A 220 7.96 -8.05 -15.06
C SER A 220 7.66 -9.38 -15.73
N ALA A 221 6.38 -9.66 -15.99
CA ALA A 221 5.94 -10.92 -16.61
C ALA A 221 5.66 -10.80 -18.11
N GLY A 222 6.05 -9.70 -18.76
CA GLY A 222 5.96 -9.56 -20.21
C GLY A 222 4.53 -9.49 -20.75
N ALA A 223 3.59 -8.86 -20.03
CA ALA A 223 2.27 -8.62 -20.57
C ALA A 223 2.32 -7.76 -21.84
N ASP A 224 1.55 -8.13 -22.85
CA ASP A 224 1.53 -7.48 -24.15
C ASP A 224 0.77 -6.15 -24.13
N ILE A 225 -0.22 -6.05 -23.25
CA ILE A 225 -1.06 -4.87 -23.06
C ILE A 225 -1.22 -4.64 -21.56
N ILE A 226 -1.06 -3.40 -21.10
CA ILE A 226 -1.20 -3.01 -19.70
C ILE A 226 -2.20 -1.86 -19.61
N LEU A 227 -3.32 -2.06 -18.90
CA LEU A 227 -4.36 -1.06 -18.74
C LEU A 227 -4.36 -0.49 -17.31
N LEU A 228 -4.14 0.83 -17.20
CA LEU A 228 -3.96 1.54 -15.94
C LEU A 228 -5.04 2.62 -15.72
N PRO A 229 -5.37 2.96 -14.47
CA PRO A 229 -6.27 4.08 -14.19
C PRO A 229 -5.76 5.43 -14.69
N GLU A 230 -4.44 5.59 -14.73
CA GLU A 230 -3.76 6.83 -15.13
C GLU A 230 -3.71 7.05 -16.65
N ILE A 231 -3.89 5.99 -17.43
CA ILE A 231 -3.89 6.02 -18.90
C ILE A 231 -5.22 5.46 -19.39
N PRO A 232 -6.25 6.32 -19.61
CA PRO A 232 -7.57 5.86 -20.06
C PRO A 232 -7.51 5.17 -21.41
N TYR A 233 -7.99 3.92 -21.44
CA TYR A 233 -7.94 3.08 -22.63
C TYR A 233 -9.07 3.37 -23.62
N ASP A 234 -8.79 3.08 -24.89
CA ASP A 234 -9.76 2.95 -25.99
C ASP A 234 -9.82 1.49 -26.42
N ILE A 235 -10.98 0.85 -26.26
CA ILE A 235 -11.14 -0.58 -26.55
C ILE A 235 -10.80 -0.92 -28.01
N LYS A 236 -11.04 0.02 -28.95
CA LYS A 236 -10.67 -0.16 -30.36
C LYS A 236 -9.17 -0.24 -30.53
N LYS A 237 -8.40 0.57 -29.78
CA LYS A 237 -6.94 0.53 -29.82
C LYS A 237 -6.39 -0.73 -29.16
N VAL A 238 -7.01 -1.21 -28.08
CA VAL A 238 -6.69 -2.50 -27.47
C VAL A 238 -6.90 -3.63 -28.48
N GLY A 239 -8.07 -3.69 -29.11
CA GLY A 239 -8.37 -4.67 -30.16
C GLY A 239 -7.39 -4.61 -31.34
N LYS A 240 -7.02 -3.38 -31.78
CA LYS A 240 -6.02 -3.18 -32.84
C LYS A 240 -4.64 -3.71 -32.45
N ALA A 241 -4.22 -3.53 -31.20
CA ALA A 241 -2.95 -4.05 -30.70
C ALA A 241 -2.93 -5.58 -30.72
N ILE A 242 -4.01 -6.23 -30.30
CA ILE A 242 -4.18 -7.70 -30.38
C ILE A 242 -4.11 -8.18 -31.82
N GLU A 243 -4.85 -7.55 -32.73
CA GLU A 243 -4.86 -7.89 -34.15
C GLU A 243 -3.48 -7.71 -34.81
N GLN A 244 -2.77 -6.62 -34.47
CA GLN A 244 -1.41 -6.39 -34.98
C GLN A 244 -0.46 -7.51 -34.55
N ARG A 245 -0.54 -7.96 -33.30
CA ARG A 245 0.24 -9.08 -32.80
C ARG A 245 -0.06 -10.36 -33.56
N ARG A 246 -1.35 -10.65 -33.80
CA ARG A 246 -1.80 -11.80 -34.59
C ARG A 246 -1.24 -11.79 -36.01
N ARG A 247 -1.24 -10.62 -36.67
CA ARG A 247 -0.61 -10.44 -38.01
C ARG A 247 0.90 -10.66 -38.01
N GLN A 248 1.56 -10.43 -36.89
CA GLN A 248 2.98 -10.72 -36.69
C GLN A 248 3.26 -12.19 -36.33
N GLY A 249 2.26 -13.06 -36.39
CA GLY A 249 2.38 -14.48 -36.10
C GLY A 249 2.35 -14.84 -34.62
N LYS A 250 1.97 -13.89 -33.71
CA LYS A 250 1.81 -14.17 -32.29
C LYS A 250 0.48 -14.87 -32.05
N ALA A 251 0.53 -16.09 -31.50
CA ALA A 251 -0.65 -16.93 -31.33
C ALA A 251 -1.59 -16.46 -30.22
N PHE A 252 -1.08 -15.77 -29.20
CA PHE A 252 -1.84 -15.33 -28.02
C PHE A 252 -1.52 -13.89 -27.65
N SER A 253 -2.32 -13.31 -26.76
CA SER A 253 -2.03 -12.02 -26.12
C SER A 253 -2.45 -12.05 -24.66
N ILE A 254 -1.64 -11.43 -23.79
CA ILE A 254 -1.90 -11.28 -22.37
C ILE A 254 -2.07 -9.80 -22.02
N LEU A 255 -3.22 -9.50 -21.40
CA LEU A 255 -3.55 -8.18 -20.89
C LEU A 255 -3.41 -8.20 -19.36
N ALA A 256 -2.58 -7.33 -18.80
CA ALA A 256 -2.59 -7.00 -17.37
C ALA A 256 -3.50 -5.79 -17.16
N VAL A 257 -4.55 -5.93 -16.37
CA VAL A 257 -5.58 -4.90 -16.19
C VAL A 257 -5.68 -4.51 -14.72
N ALA A 258 -5.49 -3.24 -14.40
CA ALA A 258 -5.74 -2.74 -13.05
C ALA A 258 -7.25 -2.76 -12.75
N GLU A 259 -7.66 -3.20 -11.55
CA GLU A 259 -9.06 -3.17 -11.11
C GLU A 259 -9.70 -1.77 -11.21
N GLY A 260 -8.87 -0.73 -11.15
CA GLY A 260 -9.25 0.67 -11.28
C GLY A 260 -9.10 1.25 -12.69
N ALA A 261 -8.76 0.47 -13.71
CA ALA A 261 -8.58 0.97 -15.08
C ALA A 261 -9.84 1.69 -15.59
N LEU A 262 -9.64 2.72 -16.40
CA LEU A 262 -10.72 3.58 -16.93
C LEU A 262 -10.71 3.57 -18.44
N SER A 263 -11.89 3.45 -19.05
CA SER A 263 -12.06 3.77 -20.47
C SER A 263 -11.99 5.30 -20.68
N LYS A 264 -11.74 5.74 -21.91
CA LYS A 264 -11.78 7.19 -22.26
C LYS A 264 -13.14 7.83 -21.97
N ALA A 265 -14.24 7.06 -22.02
CA ALA A 265 -15.58 7.54 -21.68
C ALA A 265 -15.70 7.74 -20.16
N GLU A 266 -15.29 6.76 -19.36
CA GLU A 266 -15.33 6.82 -17.90
C GLU A 266 -14.42 7.90 -17.31
N ALA A 267 -13.28 8.17 -17.93
CA ALA A 267 -12.35 9.20 -17.50
C ALA A 267 -12.93 10.63 -17.55
N LYS A 268 -14.04 10.84 -18.30
CA LYS A 268 -14.76 12.11 -18.38
C LYS A 268 -15.81 12.27 -17.30
N LEU A 269 -16.18 11.20 -16.61
CA LEU A 269 -17.22 11.20 -15.59
C LEU A 269 -16.70 11.76 -14.26
N SER A 270 -17.57 12.43 -13.52
CA SER A 270 -17.33 12.76 -12.13
C SER A 270 -17.24 11.47 -11.29
N LYS A 271 -16.63 11.57 -10.09
CA LYS A 271 -16.54 10.41 -9.17
C LYS A 271 -17.90 9.81 -8.83
N LYS A 272 -18.95 10.63 -8.73
CA LYS A 272 -20.32 10.17 -8.41
C LYS A 272 -20.95 9.45 -9.60
N GLU A 273 -20.81 10.00 -10.80
CA GLU A 273 -21.32 9.39 -12.04
C GLU A 273 -20.60 8.06 -12.33
N LEU A 274 -19.27 8.03 -12.20
CA LEU A 274 -18.49 6.80 -12.38
C LEU A 274 -18.93 5.70 -11.38
N ALA A 275 -19.12 6.06 -10.11
CA ALA A 275 -19.57 5.11 -9.10
C ALA A 275 -20.98 4.59 -9.41
N ALA A 276 -21.89 5.45 -9.87
CA ALA A 276 -23.24 5.06 -10.28
C ALA A 276 -23.22 4.19 -11.54
N ALA A 277 -22.42 4.53 -12.55
CA ALA A 277 -22.27 3.74 -13.76
C ALA A 277 -21.77 2.32 -13.45
N ARG A 278 -20.70 2.21 -12.65
CA ARG A 278 -20.15 0.91 -12.25
C ARG A 278 -21.09 0.08 -11.35
N ALA A 279 -21.86 0.72 -10.49
CA ALA A 279 -22.86 0.04 -9.67
C ALA A 279 -24.05 -0.52 -10.49
N ALA A 280 -24.32 0.08 -11.65
CA ALA A 280 -25.36 -0.38 -12.58
C ALA A 280 -24.89 -1.51 -13.53
N GLU A 281 -23.58 -1.79 -13.59
CA GLU A 281 -23.03 -2.85 -14.42
C GLU A 281 -23.33 -4.23 -13.83
N SER A 282 -23.63 -5.19 -14.70
CA SER A 282 -23.85 -6.60 -14.32
C SER A 282 -22.57 -7.45 -14.31
N TYR A 283 -21.43 -6.86 -14.64
CA TYR A 283 -20.15 -7.59 -14.70
C TYR A 283 -19.53 -7.77 -13.32
N PRO A 284 -18.96 -8.96 -13.00
CA PRO A 284 -18.30 -9.21 -11.73
C PRO A 284 -17.08 -8.31 -11.47
N SER A 285 -16.40 -7.90 -12.56
CA SER A 285 -15.25 -6.97 -12.51
C SER A 285 -15.04 -6.30 -13.86
N ILE A 286 -14.14 -5.30 -13.90
CA ILE A 286 -13.81 -4.56 -15.12
C ILE A 286 -13.25 -5.47 -16.22
N SER A 287 -12.52 -6.51 -15.87
CA SER A 287 -11.92 -7.42 -16.85
C SER A 287 -12.95 -8.24 -17.61
N TYR A 288 -14.08 -8.61 -16.98
CA TYR A 288 -15.19 -9.25 -17.68
C TYR A 288 -15.89 -8.30 -18.65
N ARG A 289 -16.03 -7.02 -18.28
CA ARG A 289 -16.53 -6.00 -19.20
C ARG A 289 -15.61 -5.83 -20.40
N ILE A 290 -14.29 -5.67 -20.15
CA ILE A 290 -13.30 -5.54 -21.22
C ILE A 290 -13.30 -6.76 -22.12
N ALA A 291 -13.42 -7.98 -21.59
CA ALA A 291 -13.55 -9.20 -22.38
C ALA A 291 -14.75 -9.13 -23.32
N LYS A 292 -15.90 -8.68 -22.82
CA LYS A 292 -17.12 -8.50 -23.64
C LYS A 292 -16.96 -7.42 -24.70
N GLU A 293 -16.38 -6.28 -24.33
CA GLU A 293 -16.11 -5.18 -25.27
C GLU A 293 -15.12 -5.57 -26.37
N LEU A 294 -14.21 -6.52 -26.11
CA LEU A 294 -13.23 -7.00 -27.08
C LEU A 294 -13.79 -8.01 -28.09
N GLU A 295 -14.90 -8.69 -27.82
CA GLU A 295 -15.47 -9.73 -28.72
C GLU A 295 -15.53 -9.31 -30.20
N PRO A 296 -15.93 -8.07 -30.56
CA PRO A 296 -15.99 -7.65 -31.97
C PRO A 296 -14.61 -7.48 -32.64
N TYR A 297 -13.53 -7.40 -31.85
CA TYR A 297 -12.18 -7.06 -32.33
C TYR A 297 -11.22 -8.27 -32.32
N VAL A 298 -11.56 -9.32 -31.57
CA VAL A 298 -10.72 -10.51 -31.43
C VAL A 298 -11.41 -11.72 -32.04
N GLY A 299 -10.75 -12.38 -32.98
CA GLY A 299 -11.29 -13.58 -33.64
C GLY A 299 -11.07 -14.86 -32.84
N THR A 300 -10.85 -14.78 -31.53
CA THR A 300 -10.54 -15.90 -30.64
C THR A 300 -11.19 -15.69 -29.28
N GLU A 301 -11.29 -16.76 -28.51
CA GLU A 301 -11.87 -16.73 -27.17
C GLU A 301 -11.01 -15.90 -26.19
N THR A 302 -11.66 -15.02 -25.42
CA THR A 302 -11.05 -14.27 -24.33
C THR A 302 -11.33 -14.94 -22.99
N ARG A 303 -10.31 -15.12 -22.16
CA ARG A 303 -10.40 -15.68 -20.81
C ARG A 303 -9.96 -14.65 -19.77
N VAL A 304 -10.62 -14.66 -18.61
CA VAL A 304 -10.35 -13.73 -17.50
C VAL A 304 -9.83 -14.52 -16.30
N CYS A 305 -8.76 -14.00 -15.69
CA CYS A 305 -8.21 -14.49 -14.44
C CYS A 305 -8.20 -13.32 -13.44
N VAL A 306 -8.83 -13.49 -12.28
CA VAL A 306 -8.88 -12.48 -11.20
C VAL A 306 -8.30 -13.12 -9.94
N PRO A 307 -7.00 -13.00 -9.67
CA PRO A 307 -6.37 -13.55 -8.47
C PRO A 307 -6.89 -12.90 -7.17
N GLY A 308 -7.37 -11.65 -7.24
CA GLY A 308 -7.98 -10.97 -6.11
C GLY A 308 -7.11 -10.98 -4.85
N HIS A 309 -7.67 -11.39 -3.72
CA HIS A 309 -6.98 -11.40 -2.42
C HIS A 309 -5.78 -12.37 -2.34
N TYR A 310 -5.60 -13.27 -3.31
CA TYR A 310 -4.38 -14.09 -3.39
C TYR A 310 -3.11 -13.22 -3.42
N GLN A 311 -3.19 -12.01 -3.99
CA GLN A 311 -2.10 -11.03 -4.03
C GLN A 311 -1.71 -10.47 -2.65
N ARG A 312 -2.53 -10.66 -1.61
CA ARG A 312 -2.25 -10.24 -0.22
C ARG A 312 -1.69 -11.35 0.64
N GLY A 313 -1.78 -12.59 0.16
CA GLY A 313 -1.43 -13.80 0.90
C GLY A 313 0.03 -14.21 0.76
N GLY A 314 0.41 -15.21 1.55
CA GLY A 314 1.73 -15.79 1.51
C GLY A 314 2.82 -15.03 2.29
N PRO A 315 4.04 -15.56 2.31
CA PRO A 315 5.17 -14.93 2.99
C PRO A 315 5.65 -13.67 2.25
N PRO A 316 6.23 -12.70 2.97
CA PRO A 316 6.88 -11.56 2.32
C PRO A 316 8.11 -12.00 1.52
N CYS A 317 8.30 -11.40 0.34
CA CYS A 317 9.53 -11.57 -0.43
C CYS A 317 10.74 -10.98 0.32
N PRO A 318 11.97 -11.34 -0.04
CA PRO A 318 13.17 -10.84 0.65
C PRO A 318 13.26 -9.31 0.70
N TYR A 319 12.83 -8.62 -0.37
CA TYR A 319 12.81 -7.17 -0.43
C TYR A 319 11.90 -6.57 0.66
N ASP A 320 10.67 -7.04 0.77
CA ASP A 320 9.72 -6.53 1.76
C ASP A 320 10.12 -6.88 3.20
N ARG A 321 10.76 -8.03 3.43
CA ARG A 321 11.33 -8.35 4.75
C ARG A 321 12.39 -7.34 5.17
N MET A 322 13.30 -7.01 4.26
CA MET A 322 14.36 -6.03 4.50
C MET A 322 13.78 -4.63 4.69
N LEU A 323 12.91 -4.19 3.78
CA LEU A 323 12.27 -2.87 3.83
C LEU A 323 11.46 -2.69 5.11
N ALA A 324 10.59 -3.64 5.44
CA ALA A 324 9.76 -3.60 6.65
C ALA A 324 10.61 -3.59 7.94
N THR A 325 11.73 -4.33 7.96
CA THR A 325 12.68 -4.30 9.09
C THR A 325 13.35 -2.94 9.22
N ARG A 326 13.83 -2.35 8.11
CA ARG A 326 14.45 -1.01 8.10
C ARG A 326 13.47 0.07 8.59
N LEU A 327 12.24 0.05 8.08
CA LEU A 327 11.18 0.98 8.49
C LEU A 327 10.83 0.82 9.98
N GLY A 328 10.73 -0.42 10.47
CA GLY A 328 10.48 -0.70 11.88
C GLY A 328 11.60 -0.20 12.79
N ALA A 329 12.85 -0.42 12.43
CA ALA A 329 14.02 0.09 13.17
C ALA A 329 14.06 1.62 13.16
N ALA A 330 13.74 2.26 12.03
CA ALA A 330 13.66 3.71 11.92
C ALA A 330 12.56 4.30 12.82
N ALA A 331 11.40 3.64 12.93
CA ALA A 331 10.34 4.07 13.85
C ALA A 331 10.81 4.02 15.32
N ALA A 332 11.51 2.97 15.72
CA ALA A 332 12.11 2.90 17.06
C ALA A 332 13.14 4.02 17.28
N GLY A 333 13.95 4.35 16.26
CA GLY A 333 14.87 5.48 16.28
C GLY A 333 14.18 6.83 16.48
N LEU A 334 13.07 7.10 15.75
CA LEU A 334 12.29 8.32 15.94
C LEU A 334 11.70 8.42 17.35
N ILE A 335 11.23 7.30 17.91
CA ILE A 335 10.71 7.26 19.28
C ILE A 335 11.83 7.55 20.29
N ARG A 336 13.01 6.94 20.13
CA ARG A 336 14.19 7.20 20.97
C ARG A 336 14.59 8.67 20.94
N ASP A 337 14.54 9.28 19.75
CA ASP A 337 14.94 10.67 19.53
C ASP A 337 13.81 11.68 19.89
N GLY A 338 12.67 11.21 20.44
CA GLY A 338 11.53 12.05 20.81
C GLY A 338 10.79 12.68 19.63
N LYS A 339 10.95 12.15 18.39
CA LYS A 339 10.37 12.67 17.15
C LYS A 339 9.06 11.95 16.82
N PHE A 340 7.95 12.68 16.91
CA PHE A 340 6.60 12.17 16.65
C PHE A 340 5.87 12.98 15.58
N GLY A 341 4.79 12.43 15.04
CA GLY A 341 4.01 13.05 13.98
C GLY A 341 4.58 12.78 12.58
N TYR A 342 5.39 11.75 12.43
CA TYR A 342 6.05 11.41 11.18
C TYR A 342 5.67 10.02 10.66
N MET A 343 5.71 9.89 9.34
CA MET A 343 5.80 8.60 8.65
C MET A 343 7.28 8.31 8.37
N CYS A 344 7.76 7.10 8.70
CA CYS A 344 9.04 6.61 8.18
C CYS A 344 8.86 6.31 6.69
N ALA A 345 9.45 7.10 5.82
CA ALA A 345 9.30 7.00 4.38
C ALA A 345 10.61 6.58 3.70
N VAL A 346 10.50 5.95 2.55
CA VAL A 346 11.64 5.71 1.65
C VAL A 346 11.72 6.87 0.66
N VAL A 347 12.84 7.55 0.62
CA VAL A 347 13.12 8.59 -0.38
C VAL A 347 14.55 8.42 -0.88
N ASN A 348 14.72 8.16 -2.17
CA ASN A 348 16.03 7.86 -2.77
C ASN A 348 16.80 6.76 -2.02
N GLU A 349 16.10 5.64 -1.74
CA GLU A 349 16.62 4.45 -1.02
C GLU A 349 16.89 4.65 0.48
N GLU A 350 16.85 5.89 0.99
CA GLU A 350 17.04 6.20 2.41
C GLU A 350 15.71 6.24 3.17
N ILE A 351 15.76 5.91 4.47
CA ILE A 351 14.60 6.07 5.34
C ILE A 351 14.64 7.46 5.98
N VAL A 352 13.63 8.26 5.68
CA VAL A 352 13.49 9.62 6.17
C VAL A 352 12.15 9.86 6.89
N PRO A 353 12.08 10.76 7.88
CA PRO A 353 10.81 11.14 8.49
C PRO A 353 10.08 12.16 7.59
N VAL A 354 8.85 11.83 7.19
CA VAL A 354 7.96 12.75 6.46
C VAL A 354 6.78 13.14 7.37
N PRO A 355 6.48 14.44 7.54
CA PRO A 355 5.36 14.89 8.37
C PRO A 355 4.03 14.27 7.96
N LEU A 356 3.23 13.78 8.91
CA LEU A 356 1.95 13.14 8.63
C LEU A 356 0.94 14.05 7.92
N GLU A 357 0.96 15.34 8.18
CA GLU A 357 0.14 16.33 7.50
C GLU A 357 0.45 16.47 6.00
N GLU A 358 1.67 16.15 5.59
CA GLU A 358 2.06 16.12 4.19
C GLU A 358 1.61 14.84 3.48
N VAL A 359 1.42 13.76 4.21
CA VAL A 359 1.03 12.43 3.69
C VAL A 359 -0.48 12.26 3.66
N ALA A 360 -1.16 12.67 4.75
CA ALA A 360 -2.57 12.36 4.98
C ALA A 360 -3.48 12.89 3.86
N GLY A 361 -4.14 11.98 3.18
CA GLY A 361 -5.14 12.32 2.16
C GLY A 361 -4.61 12.56 0.75
N LYS A 362 -3.31 12.56 0.54
CA LYS A 362 -2.70 12.64 -0.78
C LYS A 362 -2.54 11.24 -1.40
N LEU A 363 -2.54 11.17 -2.72
CA LEU A 363 -2.45 9.92 -3.47
C LEU A 363 -1.26 9.98 -4.43
N LYS A 364 -0.38 8.99 -4.36
CA LYS A 364 0.74 8.82 -5.29
C LYS A 364 0.29 8.00 -6.50
N ARG A 365 0.08 8.67 -7.63
CA ARG A 365 -0.27 8.04 -8.90
C ARG A 365 0.97 7.66 -9.70
N VAL A 366 0.79 6.72 -10.64
CA VAL A 366 1.82 6.42 -11.65
C VAL A 366 1.99 7.63 -12.56
N PRO A 367 3.18 8.23 -12.66
CA PRO A 367 3.44 9.27 -13.67
C PRO A 367 3.37 8.66 -15.07
N VAL A 368 2.53 9.22 -15.93
CA VAL A 368 2.32 8.69 -17.30
C VAL A 368 3.58 8.77 -18.19
N ASP A 369 4.51 9.60 -17.80
CA ASP A 369 5.84 9.77 -18.40
C ASP A 369 6.96 9.05 -17.62
N SER A 370 6.63 8.12 -16.73
CA SER A 370 7.62 7.37 -15.96
C SER A 370 8.53 6.53 -16.86
N GLN A 371 9.77 6.30 -16.40
CA GLN A 371 10.74 5.50 -17.13
C GLN A 371 10.21 4.08 -17.40
N VAL A 372 9.46 3.49 -16.47
CA VAL A 372 8.90 2.12 -16.62
C VAL A 372 7.89 2.09 -17.76
N ILE A 373 7.01 3.09 -17.87
CA ILE A 373 6.04 3.17 -18.98
C ILE A 373 6.76 3.39 -20.31
N ARG A 374 7.75 4.29 -20.35
CA ARG A 374 8.55 4.49 -21.58
C ARG A 374 9.24 3.21 -22.02
N ALA A 375 9.96 2.54 -21.11
CA ALA A 375 10.65 1.28 -21.40
C ALA A 375 9.67 0.19 -21.88
N ALA A 376 8.49 0.07 -21.27
CA ALA A 376 7.46 -0.86 -21.72
C ALA A 376 7.00 -0.54 -23.16
N ARG A 377 6.76 0.74 -23.49
CA ARG A 377 6.40 1.17 -24.85
C ARG A 377 7.50 0.88 -25.86
N ASP A 378 8.77 1.14 -25.50
CA ASP A 378 9.95 0.94 -26.36
C ASP A 378 10.10 -0.54 -26.76
N ILE A 379 9.67 -1.48 -25.93
CA ILE A 379 9.65 -2.92 -26.24
C ILE A 379 8.32 -3.40 -26.84
N GLY A 380 7.41 -2.50 -27.16
CA GLY A 380 6.16 -2.79 -27.88
C GLY A 380 4.94 -3.10 -27.01
N THR A 381 4.99 -2.90 -25.68
CA THR A 381 3.82 -3.04 -24.81
C THR A 381 2.82 -1.91 -25.08
N SER A 382 1.56 -2.25 -25.32
CA SER A 382 0.47 -1.29 -25.52
C SER A 382 -0.17 -0.88 -24.20
N PHE A 383 -0.57 0.38 -24.07
CA PHE A 383 -1.40 0.85 -22.94
C PHE A 383 -2.84 1.16 -23.37
N GLY A 384 -3.24 0.83 -24.60
CA GLY A 384 -4.58 1.02 -25.11
C GLY A 384 -4.97 2.49 -25.40
N ASP A 385 -4.03 3.43 -25.40
CA ASP A 385 -4.26 4.89 -25.53
C ASP A 385 -4.10 5.45 -26.96
#